data_294bd7b0feb06af65e60fa7fc1cbe89e
#
_entry.id   294bd7b0feb06af65e60fa7fc1cbe89e
#
_cell.length_a   1.000
_cell.length_b   1.000
_cell.length_c   1.000
_cell.angle_alpha   90.00
_cell.angle_beta   90.00
_cell.angle_gamma   90.00
#
_symmetry.space_group_name_H-M   'P 1'
#
loop_
_entity.id
_entity.type
_entity.pdbx_description
1 polymer ?
#
loop_
_entity_poly.entity_id
_entity_poly.type
_entity_poly.pdbx_seq_one_letter_code
_entity_poly.pdbx_strand_id
1 'polypeptide(L)'
;MLKKGSTATSPSDIAVDVRSVVKVFTQSQRENAGNGVLKRLARPEKKRVYALDNVTFQIRRGEFVAYAGPNGAGKSTTMKLLCGMLLPTDGKVSVLGLSPEKNRISLMKRLGVLFGNRTELWWDHPVMQSFAWKKAGWQIPENVYRRNLEMAIELLDLKDL
;
A
#
# COMPACT_ATOMS: atom_id res chain seq x y z
N MET A 1 0.00 17.06 -37.76
CA MET A 1 -0.59 15.70 -37.83
C MET A 1 0.45 14.72 -37.32
N LEU A 2 0.50 14.49 -36.02
CA LEU A 2 1.47 13.58 -35.37
C LEU A 2 0.74 12.27 -35.11
N LYS A 3 1.14 11.22 -35.83
CA LYS A 3 0.67 9.84 -35.60
C LYS A 3 1.19 9.37 -34.23
N LYS A 4 0.30 9.20 -33.25
CA LYS A 4 0.57 8.41 -32.05
C LYS A 4 0.73 6.94 -32.49
N GLY A 5 1.96 6.45 -32.50
CA GLY A 5 2.25 5.03 -32.66
C GLY A 5 1.65 4.27 -31.48
N SER A 6 0.65 3.45 -31.76
CA SER A 6 0.12 2.45 -30.84
C SER A 6 1.15 1.33 -30.73
N THR A 7 2.09 1.44 -29.82
CA THR A 7 2.91 0.31 -29.40
C THR A 7 2.06 -0.61 -28.54
N ALA A 8 1.77 -1.80 -29.05
CA ALA A 8 1.14 -2.86 -28.28
C ALA A 8 1.97 -3.12 -27.02
N THR A 9 1.42 -2.79 -25.86
CA THR A 9 2.09 -2.89 -24.57
C THR A 9 2.21 -4.37 -24.20
N SER A 10 3.44 -4.87 -24.08
CA SER A 10 3.67 -6.22 -23.58
C SER A 10 3.13 -6.32 -22.12
N PRO A 11 2.48 -7.42 -21.74
CA PRO A 11 2.04 -7.64 -20.35
C PRO A 11 3.18 -7.54 -19.33
N SER A 12 4.42 -7.75 -19.76
CA SER A 12 5.64 -7.63 -18.93
C SER A 12 5.99 -6.19 -18.54
N ASP A 13 5.46 -5.19 -19.27
CA ASP A 13 5.78 -3.77 -19.03
C ASP A 13 4.92 -3.11 -17.95
N ILE A 14 3.84 -3.78 -17.53
CA ILE A 14 2.92 -3.24 -16.53
C ILE A 14 3.41 -3.60 -15.13
N ALA A 15 3.69 -2.58 -14.33
CA ALA A 15 4.06 -2.72 -12.93
C ALA A 15 2.82 -2.84 -12.02
N VAL A 16 1.78 -2.04 -12.29
CA VAL A 16 0.53 -2.05 -11.53
C VAL A 16 -0.64 -2.12 -12.50
N ASP A 17 -1.57 -3.02 -12.23
CA ASP A 17 -2.80 -3.19 -13.00
C ASP A 17 -3.99 -3.30 -12.03
N VAL A 18 -4.85 -2.29 -12.05
CA VAL A 18 -6.05 -2.17 -11.22
C VAL A 18 -7.26 -2.14 -12.14
N ARG A 19 -8.19 -3.09 -11.97
CA ARG A 19 -9.35 -3.24 -12.85
C ARG A 19 -10.63 -3.28 -12.04
N SER A 20 -11.50 -2.29 -12.27
CA SER A 20 -12.85 -2.18 -11.70
C SER A 20 -12.89 -2.43 -10.19
N VAL A 21 -11.91 -1.90 -9.47
CA VAL A 21 -11.76 -2.16 -8.04
C VAL A 21 -12.79 -1.39 -7.23
N VAL A 22 -13.50 -2.13 -6.40
CA VAL A 22 -14.44 -1.61 -5.41
C VAL A 22 -13.93 -1.96 -4.01
N LYS A 23 -13.97 -0.99 -3.09
CA LYS A 23 -13.74 -1.23 -1.67
C LYS A 23 -14.82 -0.61 -0.81
N VAL A 24 -15.56 -1.47 -0.12
CA VAL A 24 -16.63 -1.08 0.80
C VAL A 24 -16.20 -1.41 2.23
N PHE A 25 -16.34 -0.44 3.11
CA PHE A 25 -16.25 -0.65 4.55
C PHE A 25 -17.65 -0.66 5.15
N THR A 26 -17.90 -1.59 6.07
CA THR A 26 -19.14 -1.63 6.83
C THR A 26 -18.89 -1.04 8.20
N GLN A 27 -19.49 0.10 8.49
CA GLN A 27 -19.47 0.73 9.80
C GLN A 27 -20.74 0.40 10.54
N SER A 28 -20.62 -0.14 11.76
CA SER A 28 -21.75 -0.31 12.68
C SER A 28 -21.99 1.03 13.36
N GLN A 29 -23.05 1.74 12.99
CA GLN A 29 -23.50 2.92 13.73
C GLN A 29 -24.21 2.43 14.98
N ARG A 30 -23.57 2.53 16.15
CA ARG A 30 -24.26 2.59 17.42
C ARG A 30 -24.76 4.03 17.55
N GLU A 31 -25.98 4.29 17.17
CA GLU A 31 -26.62 5.53 17.62
C GLU A 31 -26.53 5.58 19.14
N ASN A 32 -26.25 6.76 19.69
CA ASN A 32 -26.32 7.03 21.11
C ASN A 32 -27.79 6.78 21.55
N ALA A 33 -28.10 5.52 21.79
CA ALA A 33 -29.43 5.09 22.20
C ALA A 33 -29.57 5.51 23.65
N GLY A 34 -30.42 6.49 23.90
CA GLY A 34 -30.91 6.79 25.24
C GLY A 34 -31.35 5.52 25.98
N ASN A 35 -31.30 5.58 27.30
CA ASN A 35 -31.41 4.50 28.31
C ASN A 35 -32.65 3.59 28.23
N GLY A 36 -32.85 2.89 27.11
CA GLY A 36 -33.97 1.91 26.97
C GLY A 36 -33.41 0.49 26.75
N VAL A 37 -33.75 -0.44 27.66
CA VAL A 37 -33.31 -1.85 27.61
C VAL A 37 -33.77 -2.55 26.31
N LEU A 38 -34.89 -2.17 25.72
CA LEU A 38 -35.44 -2.72 24.48
C LEU A 38 -34.61 -2.34 23.23
N LYS A 39 -33.93 -1.18 23.21
CA LYS A 39 -33.04 -0.78 22.09
C LYS A 39 -31.68 -1.52 22.06
N ARG A 40 -31.30 -2.18 23.16
CA ARG A 40 -30.09 -3.04 23.21
C ARG A 40 -30.23 -4.32 22.38
N LEU A 41 -31.46 -4.73 22.06
CA LEU A 41 -31.77 -5.89 21.22
C LEU A 41 -31.93 -5.55 19.74
N ALA A 42 -31.99 -4.26 19.37
CA ALA A 42 -32.01 -3.84 17.98
C ALA A 42 -30.64 -4.09 17.32
N ARG A 43 -30.63 -4.80 16.20
CA ARG A 43 -29.42 -4.97 15.38
C ARG A 43 -28.93 -3.60 14.95
N PRO A 44 -27.63 -3.28 15.19
CA PRO A 44 -27.08 -2.01 14.77
C PRO A 44 -27.19 -1.85 13.26
N GLU A 45 -27.65 -0.70 12.82
CA GLU A 45 -27.72 -0.37 11.40
C GLU A 45 -26.31 -0.32 10.81
N LYS A 46 -26.09 -1.08 9.75
CA LYS A 46 -24.79 -1.19 9.09
C LYS A 46 -24.73 -0.20 7.93
N LYS A 47 -24.01 0.89 8.12
CA LYS A 47 -23.75 1.86 7.05
C LYS A 47 -22.61 1.33 6.16
N ARG A 48 -22.85 1.26 4.85
CA ARG A 48 -21.83 0.93 3.86
C ARG A 48 -21.16 2.22 3.39
N VAL A 49 -19.84 2.27 3.47
CA VAL A 49 -19.02 3.40 2.99
C VAL A 49 -18.16 2.90 1.86
N TYR A 50 -18.38 3.43 0.67
CA TYR A 50 -17.56 3.15 -0.50
C TYR A 50 -16.28 3.98 -0.40
N ALA A 51 -15.16 3.32 -0.14
CA ALA A 51 -13.85 3.96 -0.12
C ALA A 51 -13.22 4.01 -1.51
N LEU A 52 -13.55 3.04 -2.37
CA LEU A 52 -13.25 3.01 -3.80
C LEU A 52 -14.49 2.49 -4.54
N ASP A 53 -14.78 3.12 -5.66
CA ASP A 53 -15.93 2.74 -6.51
C ASP A 53 -15.44 2.64 -7.96
N ASN A 54 -15.38 1.40 -8.46
CA ASN A 54 -15.02 1.04 -9.84
C ASN A 54 -13.72 1.71 -10.37
N VAL A 55 -12.65 1.68 -9.56
CA VAL A 55 -11.37 2.31 -9.90
C VAL A 55 -10.59 1.41 -10.87
N THR A 56 -10.13 2.00 -11.99
CA THR A 56 -9.33 1.32 -13.01
C THR A 56 -8.16 2.19 -13.44
N PHE A 57 -6.94 1.68 -13.36
CA PHE A 57 -5.73 2.32 -13.90
C PHE A 57 -4.60 1.32 -14.05
N GLN A 58 -3.59 1.71 -14.83
CA GLN A 58 -2.35 0.96 -15.01
C GLN A 58 -1.15 1.87 -14.84
N ILE A 59 -0.06 1.32 -14.29
CA ILE A 59 1.25 1.99 -14.19
C ILE A 59 2.28 1.07 -14.84
N ARG A 60 3.11 1.64 -15.71
CA ARG A 60 4.18 0.91 -16.38
C ARG A 60 5.43 0.85 -15.50
N ARG A 61 6.33 -0.06 -15.84
CA ARG A 61 7.66 -0.10 -15.21
C ARG A 61 8.42 1.18 -15.51
N GLY A 62 9.10 1.71 -14.50
CA GLY A 62 9.88 2.94 -14.60
C GLY A 62 9.06 4.22 -14.61
N GLU A 63 7.72 4.17 -14.56
CA GLU A 63 6.90 5.37 -14.42
C GLU A 63 6.96 5.93 -13.00
N PHE A 64 7.06 7.25 -12.92
CA PHE A 64 6.85 8.03 -11.71
C PHE A 64 5.43 8.62 -11.76
N VAL A 65 4.57 8.18 -10.82
CA VAL A 65 3.14 8.54 -10.81
C VAL A 65 2.78 9.24 -9.52
N ALA A 66 2.19 10.45 -9.63
CA ALA A 66 1.58 11.14 -8.51
C ALA A 66 0.09 10.78 -8.40
N TYR A 67 -0.31 10.17 -7.28
CA TYR A 67 -1.70 9.83 -6.99
C TYR A 67 -2.31 10.88 -6.06
N ALA A 68 -2.91 11.92 -6.65
CA ALA A 68 -3.42 13.08 -5.94
C ALA A 68 -4.95 13.08 -5.82
N GLY A 69 -5.48 13.86 -4.88
CA GLY A 69 -6.92 14.01 -4.66
C GLY A 69 -7.23 14.54 -3.25
N PRO A 70 -8.48 14.95 -2.96
CA PRO A 70 -8.90 15.46 -1.67
C PRO A 70 -8.80 14.40 -0.56
N ASN A 71 -8.92 14.82 0.70
CA ASN A 71 -9.01 13.91 1.83
C ASN A 71 -10.29 13.08 1.72
N GLY A 72 -10.18 11.77 1.99
CA GLY A 72 -11.30 10.83 1.82
C GLY A 72 -11.44 10.23 0.42
N ALA A 73 -10.69 10.70 -0.60
CA ALA A 73 -10.78 10.19 -1.99
C ALA A 73 -10.24 8.76 -2.19
N GLY A 74 -9.96 8.01 -1.14
CA GLY A 74 -9.52 6.63 -1.25
C GLY A 74 -8.02 6.43 -1.48
N LYS A 75 -7.19 7.49 -1.52
CA LYS A 75 -5.74 7.40 -1.78
C LYS A 75 -5.03 6.35 -0.93
N SER A 76 -5.15 6.47 0.39
CA SER A 76 -4.53 5.52 1.34
C SER A 76 -5.13 4.12 1.24
N THR A 77 -6.40 4.01 0.87
CA THR A 77 -7.07 2.72 0.64
C THR A 77 -6.47 2.03 -0.58
N THR A 78 -6.29 2.78 -1.68
CA THR A 78 -5.63 2.27 -2.88
C THR A 78 -4.22 1.77 -2.58
N MET A 79 -3.39 2.58 -1.89
CA MET A 79 -2.03 2.16 -1.51
C MET A 79 -2.01 0.89 -0.67
N LYS A 80 -2.93 0.76 0.30
CA LYS A 80 -3.06 -0.45 1.14
C LYS A 80 -3.50 -1.67 0.33
N LEU A 81 -4.33 -1.51 -0.70
CA LEU A 81 -4.70 -2.60 -1.61
C LEU A 81 -3.51 -3.05 -2.46
N LEU A 82 -2.73 -2.10 -3.02
CA LEU A 82 -1.54 -2.40 -3.80
C LEU A 82 -0.48 -3.16 -2.99
N CYS A 83 -0.35 -2.84 -1.70
CA CYS A 83 0.58 -3.52 -0.78
C CYS A 83 0.02 -4.84 -0.20
N GLY A 84 -1.23 -5.24 -0.52
CA GLY A 84 -1.85 -6.42 0.06
C GLY A 84 -2.17 -6.30 1.55
N MET A 85 -2.22 -5.07 2.11
CA MET A 85 -2.68 -4.81 3.48
C MET A 85 -4.20 -4.81 3.60
N LEU A 86 -4.88 -4.55 2.49
CA LEU A 86 -6.33 -4.66 2.35
C LEU A 86 -6.65 -5.53 1.14
N LEU A 87 -7.82 -6.16 1.19
CA LEU A 87 -8.39 -6.88 0.05
C LEU A 87 -9.49 -6.04 -0.60
N PRO A 88 -9.62 -6.03 -1.93
CA PRO A 88 -10.75 -5.41 -2.60
C PRO A 88 -12.05 -6.14 -2.23
N THR A 89 -13.17 -5.43 -2.28
CA THR A 89 -14.50 -6.03 -2.16
C THR A 89 -14.90 -6.66 -3.49
N ASP A 90 -14.49 -6.04 -4.60
CA ASP A 90 -14.67 -6.53 -5.96
C ASP A 90 -13.57 -5.97 -6.87
N GLY A 91 -13.42 -6.54 -8.07
CA GLY A 91 -12.39 -6.16 -9.03
C GLY A 91 -11.08 -6.93 -8.83
N LYS A 92 -10.05 -6.51 -9.57
CA LYS A 92 -8.74 -7.20 -9.59
C LYS A 92 -7.60 -6.22 -9.42
N VAL A 93 -6.61 -6.63 -8.62
CA VAL A 93 -5.36 -5.91 -8.43
C VAL A 93 -4.20 -6.86 -8.75
N SER A 94 -3.27 -6.37 -9.58
CA SER A 94 -2.00 -7.03 -9.85
C SER A 94 -0.86 -6.02 -9.69
N VAL A 95 0.19 -6.42 -8.99
CA VAL A 95 1.39 -5.62 -8.79
C VAL A 95 2.61 -6.47 -9.11
N LEU A 96 3.45 -6.02 -10.04
CA LEU A 96 4.59 -6.78 -10.58
C LEU A 96 4.20 -8.18 -11.10
N GLY A 97 3.00 -8.30 -11.68
CA GLY A 97 2.44 -9.56 -12.15
C GLY A 97 1.90 -10.50 -11.06
N LEU A 98 1.95 -10.08 -9.79
CA LEU A 98 1.48 -10.85 -8.64
C LEU A 98 0.15 -10.30 -8.12
N SER A 99 -0.76 -11.18 -7.69
CA SER A 99 -1.95 -10.79 -6.94
C SER A 99 -1.56 -10.51 -5.49
N PRO A 100 -1.79 -9.28 -4.95
CA PRO A 100 -1.50 -8.97 -3.55
C PRO A 100 -2.26 -9.87 -2.56
N GLU A 101 -3.42 -10.36 -2.95
CA GLU A 101 -4.23 -11.28 -2.16
C GLU A 101 -3.56 -12.66 -2.01
N LYS A 102 -3.11 -13.23 -3.13
CA LYS A 102 -2.60 -14.61 -3.18
C LYS A 102 -1.10 -14.71 -2.90
N ASN A 103 -0.35 -13.67 -3.25
CA ASN A 103 1.11 -13.68 -3.24
C ASN A 103 1.71 -12.62 -2.31
N ARG A 104 1.02 -12.31 -1.20
CA ARG A 104 1.39 -11.21 -0.29
C ARG A 104 2.86 -11.24 0.13
N ILE A 105 3.36 -12.38 0.61
CA ILE A 105 4.74 -12.49 1.11
C ILE A 105 5.76 -12.25 0.00
N SER A 106 5.55 -12.88 -1.17
CA SER A 106 6.44 -12.71 -2.33
C SER A 106 6.41 -11.27 -2.86
N LEU A 107 5.25 -10.62 -2.81
CA LEU A 107 5.09 -9.24 -3.23
C LEU A 107 5.79 -8.28 -2.26
N MET A 108 5.59 -8.44 -0.95
CA MET A 108 6.21 -7.59 0.09
C MET A 108 7.73 -7.60 0.04
N LYS A 109 8.36 -8.72 -0.34
CA LYS A 109 9.81 -8.79 -0.55
C LYS A 109 10.32 -7.95 -1.72
N ARG A 110 9.42 -7.50 -2.61
CA ARG A 110 9.73 -6.74 -3.84
C ARG A 110 9.23 -5.30 -3.80
N LEU A 111 8.54 -4.90 -2.73
CA LEU A 111 7.99 -3.56 -2.55
C LEU A 111 8.70 -2.82 -1.42
N GLY A 112 9.04 -1.55 -1.68
CA GLY A 112 9.32 -0.56 -0.64
C GLY A 112 8.07 0.29 -0.42
N VAL A 113 7.62 0.44 0.83
CA VAL A 113 6.44 1.24 1.18
C VAL A 113 6.79 2.18 2.32
N LEU A 114 6.52 3.47 2.13
CA LEU A 114 6.68 4.49 3.16
C LEU A 114 5.32 5.14 3.44
N PHE A 115 4.91 5.15 4.70
CA PHE A 115 3.70 5.86 5.13
C PHE A 115 4.11 7.16 5.82
N GLY A 116 3.70 8.30 5.26
CA GLY A 116 4.19 9.63 5.60
C GLY A 116 3.93 10.14 7.03
N ASN A 117 3.22 9.40 7.86
CA ASN A 117 2.89 9.79 9.23
C ASN A 117 3.53 8.90 10.30
N ARG A 118 4.41 7.99 9.92
CA ARG A 118 5.08 7.09 10.86
C ARG A 118 6.55 6.95 10.49
N THR A 119 7.42 7.07 11.48
CA THR A 119 8.80 6.65 11.32
C THR A 119 8.85 5.13 11.21
N GLU A 120 9.66 4.65 10.31
CA GLU A 120 9.97 3.22 10.18
C GLU A 120 11.11 2.80 11.14
N LEU A 121 11.72 3.78 11.82
CA LEU A 121 12.73 3.57 12.84
C LEU A 121 12.06 3.45 14.22
N TRP A 122 12.60 2.63 15.07
CA TRP A 122 12.16 2.53 16.47
C TRP A 122 12.78 3.69 17.27
N TRP A 123 11.92 4.53 17.81
CA TRP A 123 12.29 5.79 18.45
C TRP A 123 13.15 5.61 19.73
N ASP A 124 13.07 4.45 20.39
CA ASP A 124 13.78 4.08 21.61
C ASP A 124 15.02 3.20 21.34
N HIS A 125 15.40 2.99 20.10
CA HIS A 125 16.52 2.15 19.71
C HIS A 125 17.48 2.89 18.78
N PRO A 126 18.79 2.58 18.83
CA PRO A 126 19.75 3.09 17.85
C PRO A 126 19.32 2.76 16.42
N VAL A 127 19.52 3.71 15.51
CA VAL A 127 19.15 3.58 14.08
C VAL A 127 19.70 2.29 13.48
N MET A 128 20.94 1.94 13.80
CA MET A 128 21.59 0.71 13.32
C MET A 128 20.88 -0.57 13.74
N GLN A 129 20.27 -0.59 14.93
CA GLN A 129 19.46 -1.73 15.36
C GLN A 129 18.19 -1.87 14.53
N SER A 130 17.52 -0.75 14.20
CA SER A 130 16.36 -0.77 13.29
C SER A 130 16.71 -1.35 11.94
N PHE A 131 17.88 -1.03 11.38
CA PHE A 131 18.38 -1.61 10.14
C PHE A 131 18.72 -3.10 10.26
N ALA A 132 19.33 -3.52 11.37
CA ALA A 132 19.62 -4.92 11.63
C ALA A 132 18.35 -5.77 11.71
N TRP A 133 17.31 -5.28 12.37
CA TRP A 133 16.00 -5.93 12.41
C TRP A 133 15.37 -6.05 11.02
N LYS A 134 15.42 -4.97 10.22
CA LYS A 134 14.92 -5.00 8.84
C LYS A 134 15.71 -6.00 7.98
N LYS A 135 17.04 -6.04 8.11
CA LYS A 135 17.89 -7.03 7.45
C LYS A 135 17.43 -8.47 7.78
N ALA A 136 17.24 -8.77 9.06
CA ALA A 136 16.79 -10.09 9.50
C ALA A 136 15.38 -10.42 8.99
N GLY A 137 14.42 -9.50 9.13
CA GLY A 137 13.03 -9.69 8.71
C GLY A 137 12.88 -9.91 7.20
N TRP A 138 13.65 -9.20 6.38
CA TRP A 138 13.63 -9.34 4.92
C TRP A 138 14.64 -10.36 4.40
N GLN A 139 15.42 -11.00 5.28
CA GLN A 139 16.46 -11.98 4.91
C GLN A 139 17.46 -11.39 3.88
N ILE A 140 17.89 -10.15 4.11
CA ILE A 140 18.83 -9.46 3.21
C ILE A 140 20.24 -10.05 3.40
N PRO A 141 20.90 -10.51 2.33
CA PRO A 141 22.27 -11.01 2.40
C PRO A 141 23.24 -9.94 2.94
N GLU A 142 24.25 -10.37 3.71
CA GLU A 142 25.21 -9.47 4.37
C GLU A 142 25.90 -8.50 3.41
N ASN A 143 26.38 -8.99 2.28
CA ASN A 143 27.06 -8.19 1.27
C ASN A 143 26.14 -7.12 0.66
N VAL A 144 24.85 -7.43 0.45
CA VAL A 144 23.87 -6.47 -0.06
C VAL A 144 23.55 -5.43 1.01
N TYR A 145 23.37 -5.87 2.26
CA TYR A 145 23.11 -4.97 3.39
C TYR A 145 24.25 -3.95 3.57
N ARG A 146 25.50 -4.40 3.66
CA ARG A 146 26.66 -3.50 3.83
C ARG A 146 26.77 -2.48 2.71
N ARG A 147 26.72 -2.93 1.48
CA ARG A 147 26.77 -2.03 0.32
C ARG A 147 25.67 -0.98 0.34
N ASN A 148 24.44 -1.39 0.63
CA ASN A 148 23.31 -0.45 0.66
C ASN A 148 23.40 0.50 1.86
N LEU A 149 23.92 0.04 2.99
CA LEU A 149 24.14 0.87 4.18
C LEU A 149 25.20 1.93 3.93
N GLU A 150 26.35 1.53 3.37
CA GLU A 150 27.45 2.46 2.99
C GLU A 150 26.93 3.52 2.02
N MET A 151 26.21 3.11 0.98
CA MET A 151 25.61 4.04 0.03
C MET A 151 24.59 4.99 0.71
N ALA A 152 23.77 4.50 1.63
CA ALA A 152 22.81 5.33 2.35
C ALA A 152 23.52 6.34 3.27
N ILE A 153 24.57 5.94 3.99
CA ILE A 153 25.38 6.81 4.84
C ILE A 153 26.00 7.94 4.00
N GLU A 154 26.52 7.60 2.83
CA GLU A 154 27.13 8.59 1.93
C GLU A 154 26.09 9.55 1.34
N LEU A 155 24.97 9.04 0.80
CA LEU A 155 23.94 9.84 0.15
C LEU A 155 23.19 10.78 1.13
N LEU A 156 23.05 10.37 2.40
CA LEU A 156 22.33 11.11 3.42
C LEU A 156 23.25 11.88 4.37
N ASP A 157 24.56 11.87 4.10
CA ASP A 157 25.59 12.54 4.93
C ASP A 157 25.51 12.19 6.42
N LEU A 158 25.42 10.88 6.70
CA LEU A 158 25.24 10.37 8.07
C LEU A 158 26.57 9.94 8.74
N LYS A 159 27.71 10.37 8.23
CA LYS A 159 29.05 9.93 8.72
C LYS A 159 29.34 10.35 10.15
N ASP A 160 28.73 11.45 10.60
CA ASP A 160 28.96 12.07 11.91
C ASP A 160 27.88 11.71 12.94
N LEU A 161 27.01 10.75 12.63
CA LEU A 161 25.98 10.18 13.51
C LEU A 161 26.36 8.75 13.89
#